data_7d24621638e3ce2e4b68ad690922ff2c
#
_entry.id   7d24621638e3ce2e4b68ad690922ff2c
#
_cell.length_a   1.000
_cell.length_b   1.000
_cell.length_c   1.000
_cell.angle_alpha   90.00
_cell.angle_beta   90.00
_cell.angle_gamma   90.00
#
_symmetry.space_group_name_H-M   'P 1'
#
loop_
_entity.id
_entity.type
_entity.pdbx_description
1 polymer ?
#
loop_
_entity_poly.entity_id
_entity_poly.type
_entity_poly.pdbx_seq_one_letter_code
_entity_poly.pdbx_strand_id
1 'polypeptide(L)'
;GKRVDREVVERVYKMFDGCTWYVQMMMNELFALTPFDAQCSVEQIEIARRNVIIAQEGSYKDILSQIPSKQKMVLSAIAKECKAQGVTSSSFIKKYNLSSASSVQSAIKGLLKNDLITQDNDTYRIYDYFFSDWLATEY
;
A
#
# COMPACT_ATOMS: atom_id res chain seq x y z
N GLY A 1 -18.37 26.97 5.39
CA GLY A 1 -17.23 26.11 5.62
C GLY A 1 -17.14 24.94 4.65
N LYS A 2 -16.13 24.13 4.82
CA LYS A 2 -15.93 22.94 3.99
C LYS A 2 -16.80 21.78 4.50
N ARG A 3 -17.35 20.99 3.56
CA ARG A 3 -18.19 19.85 3.87
C ARG A 3 -17.61 18.60 3.18
N VAL A 4 -17.96 17.44 3.71
CA VAL A 4 -17.54 16.15 3.15
C VAL A 4 -18.73 15.22 3.04
N ASP A 5 -18.86 14.54 1.89
CA ASP A 5 -19.84 13.49 1.70
C ASP A 5 -19.57 12.31 2.61
N ARG A 6 -20.63 11.72 3.16
CA ARG A 6 -20.52 10.50 3.95
C ARG A 6 -19.85 9.37 3.16
N GLU A 7 -20.16 9.27 1.87
CA GLU A 7 -19.55 8.27 1.00
C GLU A 7 -18.03 8.41 0.92
N VAL A 8 -17.50 9.65 0.93
CA VAL A 8 -16.05 9.90 0.95
C VAL A 8 -15.44 9.32 2.22
N VAL A 9 -16.02 9.59 3.37
CA VAL A 9 -15.52 9.07 4.66
C VAL A 9 -15.54 7.55 4.67
N GLU A 10 -16.63 6.94 4.21
CA GLU A 10 -16.76 5.48 4.15
C GLU A 10 -15.73 4.84 3.23
N ARG A 11 -15.49 5.42 2.05
CA ARG A 11 -14.49 4.91 1.10
C ARG A 11 -13.08 5.03 1.66
N VAL A 12 -12.73 6.17 2.22
CA VAL A 12 -11.41 6.37 2.84
C VAL A 12 -11.20 5.38 3.99
N TYR A 13 -12.21 5.19 4.82
CA TYR A 13 -12.15 4.22 5.92
C TYR A 13 -11.85 2.81 5.40
N LYS A 14 -12.53 2.38 4.34
CA LYS A 14 -12.34 1.05 3.74
C LYS A 14 -10.97 0.88 3.08
N MET A 15 -10.43 1.94 2.47
CA MET A 15 -9.12 1.89 1.81
C MET A 15 -8.00 1.43 2.75
N PHE A 16 -8.12 1.74 4.03
CA PHE A 16 -7.08 1.51 5.03
C PHE A 16 -7.54 0.59 6.15
N ASP A 17 -8.57 -0.21 5.93
CA ASP A 17 -9.14 -1.13 6.92
C ASP A 17 -9.41 -0.42 8.27
N GLY A 18 -9.83 0.85 8.21
CA GLY A 18 -10.13 1.65 9.38
C GLY A 18 -8.93 2.12 10.19
N CYS A 19 -7.70 1.96 9.67
CA CYS A 19 -6.50 2.39 10.38
C CYS A 19 -6.48 3.92 10.49
N THR A 20 -6.64 4.42 11.69
CA THR A 20 -6.90 5.84 11.98
C THR A 20 -5.84 6.76 11.39
N TRP A 21 -4.56 6.40 11.50
CA TRP A 21 -3.48 7.27 11.02
C TRP A 21 -3.59 7.55 9.52
N TYR A 22 -3.81 6.49 8.73
CA TYR A 22 -3.93 6.62 7.26
C TYR A 22 -5.21 7.33 6.86
N VAL A 23 -6.32 7.02 7.52
CA VAL A 23 -7.60 7.68 7.29
C VAL A 23 -7.45 9.18 7.57
N GLN A 24 -6.81 9.54 8.67
CA GLN A 24 -6.60 10.93 9.04
C GLN A 24 -5.72 11.67 8.03
N MET A 25 -4.64 11.05 7.56
CA MET A 25 -3.79 11.66 6.53
C MET A 25 -4.58 11.95 5.25
N MET A 26 -5.40 10.98 4.80
CA MET A 26 -6.22 11.18 3.61
C MET A 26 -7.27 12.26 3.83
N MET A 27 -7.92 12.30 4.99
CA MET A 27 -8.92 13.32 5.27
C MET A 27 -8.31 14.71 5.36
N ASN A 28 -7.09 14.83 5.90
CA ASN A 28 -6.37 16.10 5.92
C ASN A 28 -6.05 16.59 4.50
N GLU A 29 -5.60 15.70 3.62
CA GLU A 29 -5.31 16.05 2.23
C GLU A 29 -6.60 16.44 1.49
N LEU A 30 -7.68 15.69 1.69
CA LEU A 30 -8.98 16.01 1.10
C LEU A 30 -9.49 17.37 1.58
N PHE A 31 -9.31 17.68 2.88
CA PHE A 31 -9.67 18.99 3.41
C PHE A 31 -8.88 20.10 2.70
N ALA A 32 -7.58 19.92 2.50
CA ALA A 32 -6.73 20.89 1.82
C ALA A 32 -7.16 21.10 0.36
N LEU A 33 -7.58 20.03 -0.32
CA LEU A 33 -8.03 20.09 -1.73
C LEU A 33 -9.42 20.70 -1.90
N THR A 34 -10.23 20.70 -0.85
CA THR A 34 -11.62 21.19 -0.93
C THR A 34 -11.64 22.71 -0.81
N PRO A 35 -12.20 23.43 -1.81
CA PRO A 35 -12.34 24.89 -1.73
C PRO A 35 -13.23 25.31 -0.57
N PHE A 36 -13.04 26.53 -0.10
CA PHE A 36 -13.89 27.13 0.94
C PHE A 36 -15.35 27.17 0.45
N ASP A 37 -16.28 26.83 1.33
CA ASP A 37 -17.71 26.69 1.05
C ASP A 37 -18.09 25.65 -0.01
N ALA A 38 -17.17 24.70 -0.29
CA ALA A 38 -17.44 23.59 -1.19
C ALA A 38 -17.61 22.29 -0.42
N GLN A 39 -18.05 21.26 -1.14
CA GLN A 39 -18.22 19.90 -0.63
C GLN A 39 -17.18 18.99 -1.27
N CYS A 40 -16.46 18.24 -0.44
CA CYS A 40 -15.52 17.21 -0.89
C CYS A 40 -16.30 16.05 -1.51
N SER A 41 -15.92 15.64 -2.71
CA SER A 41 -16.54 14.56 -3.46
C SER A 41 -15.62 13.36 -3.61
N VAL A 42 -16.19 12.23 -4.03
CA VAL A 42 -15.44 10.97 -4.21
C VAL A 42 -14.35 11.07 -5.28
N GLU A 43 -14.55 11.93 -6.27
CA GLU A 43 -13.57 12.15 -7.35
C GLU A 43 -12.25 12.72 -6.82
N GLN A 44 -12.28 13.43 -5.71
CA GLN A 44 -11.09 14.00 -5.08
C GLN A 44 -10.23 12.97 -4.34
N ILE A 45 -10.78 11.79 -4.02
CA ILE A 45 -10.05 10.74 -3.30
C ILE A 45 -8.80 10.32 -4.06
N GLU A 46 -8.90 10.10 -5.36
CA GLU A 46 -7.76 9.67 -6.18
C GLU A 46 -6.68 10.75 -6.25
N ILE A 47 -7.08 12.01 -6.36
CA ILE A 47 -6.14 13.14 -6.36
C ILE A 47 -5.40 13.21 -5.02
N ALA A 48 -6.13 13.11 -3.92
CA ALA A 48 -5.55 13.13 -2.57
C ALA A 48 -4.58 11.96 -2.36
N ARG A 49 -4.98 10.76 -2.78
CA ARG A 49 -4.14 9.57 -2.69
C ARG A 49 -2.81 9.77 -3.41
N ARG A 50 -2.86 10.22 -4.65
CA ARG A 50 -1.65 10.48 -5.44
C ARG A 50 -0.77 11.54 -4.80
N ASN A 51 -1.35 12.61 -4.29
CA ASN A 51 -0.58 13.67 -3.64
C ASN A 51 0.19 13.14 -2.42
N VAL A 52 -0.46 12.34 -1.59
CA VAL A 52 0.19 11.72 -0.40
C VAL A 52 1.32 10.80 -0.85
N ILE A 53 1.07 9.94 -1.83
CA ILE A 53 2.06 8.96 -2.32
C ILE A 53 3.27 9.64 -2.94
N ILE A 54 3.05 10.65 -3.79
CA ILE A 54 4.13 11.39 -4.45
C ILE A 54 5.01 12.10 -3.42
N ALA A 55 4.40 12.67 -2.38
CA ALA A 55 5.15 13.32 -1.32
C ALA A 55 6.09 12.37 -0.56
N GLN A 56 5.80 11.06 -0.55
CA GLN A 56 6.57 10.03 0.15
C GLN A 56 7.49 9.23 -0.79
N GLU A 57 7.46 9.48 -2.09
CA GLU A 57 8.15 8.65 -3.08
C GLU A 57 9.65 8.52 -2.83
N GLY A 58 10.31 9.59 -2.40
CA GLY A 58 11.73 9.56 -2.06
C GLY A 58 12.04 8.56 -0.97
N SER A 59 11.23 8.51 0.08
CA SER A 59 11.37 7.55 1.18
C SER A 59 11.18 6.12 0.70
N TYR A 60 10.21 5.89 -0.18
CA TYR A 60 9.94 4.54 -0.73
C TYR A 60 11.11 4.04 -1.57
N LYS A 61 11.68 4.90 -2.41
CA LYS A 61 12.87 4.57 -3.20
C LYS A 61 14.07 4.25 -2.32
N ASP A 62 14.25 4.98 -1.24
CA ASP A 62 15.31 4.72 -0.26
C ASP A 62 15.14 3.34 0.39
N ILE A 63 13.94 2.98 0.80
CA ILE A 63 13.65 1.65 1.35
C ILE A 63 14.04 0.57 0.35
N LEU A 64 13.60 0.70 -0.90
CA LEU A 64 13.90 -0.28 -1.94
C LEU A 64 15.39 -0.40 -2.21
N SER A 65 16.14 0.69 -2.15
CA SER A 65 17.59 0.67 -2.39
C SER A 65 18.36 -0.15 -1.36
N GLN A 66 17.77 -0.38 -0.18
CA GLN A 66 18.42 -1.05 0.94
C GLN A 66 18.10 -2.55 1.04
N ILE A 67 17.23 -3.08 0.20
CA ILE A 67 16.84 -4.48 0.25
C ILE A 67 17.31 -5.25 -0.98
N PRO A 68 17.59 -6.57 -0.84
CA PRO A 68 18.03 -7.40 -1.97
C PRO A 68 16.98 -7.52 -3.07
N SER A 69 17.41 -7.77 -4.29
CA SER A 69 16.54 -7.90 -5.46
C SER A 69 15.43 -8.93 -5.28
N LYS A 70 15.72 -10.07 -4.67
CA LYS A 70 14.70 -11.10 -4.42
C LYS A 70 13.60 -10.62 -3.47
N GLN A 71 13.97 -9.85 -2.45
CA GLN A 71 13.00 -9.23 -1.56
C GLN A 71 12.16 -8.18 -2.27
N LYS A 72 12.77 -7.37 -3.16
CA LYS A 72 12.01 -6.39 -3.97
C LYS A 72 10.95 -7.07 -4.82
N MET A 73 11.28 -8.18 -5.47
CA MET A 73 10.35 -8.92 -6.31
C MET A 73 9.16 -9.46 -5.51
N VAL A 74 9.43 -10.05 -4.36
CA VAL A 74 8.38 -10.57 -3.48
C VAL A 74 7.54 -9.45 -2.91
N LEU A 75 8.16 -8.36 -2.48
CA LEU A 75 7.46 -7.19 -1.96
C LEU A 75 6.49 -6.61 -3.01
N SER A 76 6.95 -6.45 -4.23
CA SER A 76 6.13 -5.97 -5.34
C SER A 76 4.95 -6.91 -5.64
N ALA A 77 5.19 -8.22 -5.61
CA ALA A 77 4.14 -9.22 -5.82
C ALA A 77 3.06 -9.13 -4.74
N ILE A 78 3.46 -9.01 -3.48
CA ILE A 78 2.52 -8.86 -2.36
C ILE A 78 1.69 -7.58 -2.52
N ALA A 79 2.32 -6.48 -2.90
CA ALA A 79 1.63 -5.21 -3.12
C ALA A 79 0.55 -5.32 -4.19
N LYS A 80 0.84 -6.01 -5.28
CA LYS A 80 -0.12 -6.20 -6.39
C LYS A 80 -1.32 -7.05 -6.00
N GLU A 81 -1.14 -7.97 -5.06
CA GLU A 81 -2.25 -8.76 -4.51
C GLU A 81 -3.03 -8.02 -3.42
N CYS A 82 -2.50 -6.92 -2.89
CA CYS A 82 -2.98 -6.23 -1.69
C CYS A 82 -2.86 -7.10 -0.44
N LYS A 83 -3.57 -8.21 -0.41
CA LYS A 83 -3.48 -9.26 0.62
C LYS A 83 -3.13 -10.56 -0.09
N ALA A 84 -1.91 -11.04 0.10
CA ALA A 84 -1.37 -12.18 -0.63
C ALA A 84 -1.46 -13.47 0.18
N GLN A 85 -2.01 -14.51 -0.43
CA GLN A 85 -2.05 -15.87 0.12
C GLN A 85 -1.37 -16.83 -0.84
N GLY A 86 -0.92 -17.98 -0.33
CA GLY A 86 -0.29 -19.00 -1.15
C GLY A 86 0.96 -18.50 -1.87
N VAL A 87 1.75 -17.69 -1.20
CA VAL A 87 2.92 -17.01 -1.79
C VAL A 87 4.03 -17.97 -2.22
N THR A 88 4.01 -19.22 -1.73
CA THR A 88 4.95 -20.27 -2.14
C THR A 88 4.35 -21.25 -3.14
N SER A 89 3.12 -21.04 -3.59
CA SER A 89 2.48 -21.90 -4.58
C SER A 89 3.09 -21.72 -5.96
N SER A 90 2.98 -22.76 -6.79
CA SER A 90 3.45 -22.69 -8.18
C SER A 90 2.77 -21.58 -8.96
N SER A 91 1.47 -21.38 -8.73
CA SER A 91 0.71 -20.35 -9.43
C SER A 91 1.19 -18.94 -9.09
N PHE A 92 1.43 -18.67 -7.82
CA PHE A 92 1.95 -17.36 -7.38
C PHE A 92 3.35 -17.10 -7.92
N ILE A 93 4.23 -18.10 -7.83
CA ILE A 93 5.61 -18.03 -8.31
C ILE A 93 5.65 -17.74 -9.81
N LYS A 94 4.81 -18.44 -10.60
CA LYS A 94 4.68 -18.21 -12.05
C LYS A 94 4.12 -16.85 -12.38
N LYS A 95 3.05 -16.45 -11.68
CA LYS A 95 2.37 -15.18 -11.94
C LYS A 95 3.30 -13.99 -11.82
N TYR A 96 4.21 -14.01 -10.85
CA TYR A 96 5.12 -12.90 -10.57
C TYR A 96 6.57 -13.19 -10.98
N ASN A 97 6.77 -14.29 -11.70
CA ASN A 97 8.10 -14.67 -12.20
C ASN A 97 9.16 -14.75 -11.09
N LEU A 98 8.78 -15.37 -9.98
CA LEU A 98 9.68 -15.58 -8.84
C LEU A 98 10.51 -16.85 -9.06
N SER A 99 11.65 -16.99 -8.35
CA SER A 99 12.61 -18.06 -8.66
C SER A 99 12.18 -19.42 -8.11
N SER A 100 11.84 -19.53 -6.82
CA SER A 100 11.46 -20.80 -6.19
C SER A 100 10.71 -20.55 -4.88
N ALA A 101 10.03 -21.58 -4.37
CA ALA A 101 9.34 -21.52 -3.09
C ALA A 101 10.28 -21.21 -1.94
N SER A 102 11.47 -21.85 -1.90
CA SER A 102 12.46 -21.62 -0.84
C SER A 102 13.02 -20.20 -0.89
N SER A 103 13.24 -19.66 -2.09
CA SER A 103 13.69 -18.29 -2.29
C SER A 103 12.63 -17.28 -1.80
N VAL A 104 11.36 -17.54 -2.09
CA VAL A 104 10.24 -16.72 -1.61
C VAL A 104 10.15 -16.73 -0.09
N GLN A 105 10.24 -17.91 0.53
CA GLN A 105 10.23 -18.03 1.98
C GLN A 105 11.36 -17.26 2.65
N SER A 106 12.56 -17.36 2.10
CA SER A 106 13.73 -16.62 2.58
C SER A 106 13.52 -15.10 2.49
N ALA A 107 13.00 -14.65 1.35
CA ALA A 107 12.67 -13.23 1.15
C ALA A 107 11.62 -12.74 2.14
N ILE A 108 10.58 -13.53 2.39
CA ILE A 108 9.51 -13.20 3.36
C ILE A 108 10.08 -13.05 4.77
N LYS A 109 10.98 -13.95 5.19
CA LYS A 109 11.62 -13.82 6.49
C LYS A 109 12.36 -12.49 6.64
N GLY A 110 13.10 -12.08 5.62
CA GLY A 110 13.80 -10.80 5.62
C GLY A 110 12.85 -9.61 5.66
N LEU A 111 11.78 -9.67 4.87
CA LEU A 111 10.76 -8.61 4.83
C LEU A 111 10.01 -8.47 6.17
N LEU A 112 9.67 -9.58 6.81
CA LEU A 112 9.06 -9.59 8.15
C LEU A 112 10.01 -9.02 9.20
N LYS A 113 11.28 -9.42 9.15
CA LYS A 113 12.30 -8.95 10.09
C LYS A 113 12.48 -7.44 10.03
N ASN A 114 12.37 -6.85 8.86
CA ASN A 114 12.51 -5.41 8.64
C ASN A 114 11.18 -4.66 8.72
N ASP A 115 10.12 -5.31 9.17
CA ASP A 115 8.79 -4.71 9.33
C ASP A 115 8.22 -4.08 8.05
N LEU A 116 8.60 -4.61 6.88
CA LEU A 116 8.07 -4.13 5.60
C LEU A 116 6.75 -4.80 5.24
N ILE A 117 6.52 -6.00 5.74
CA ILE A 117 5.26 -6.74 5.57
C ILE A 117 4.73 -7.21 6.92
N THR A 118 3.44 -7.50 6.97
CA THR A 118 2.80 -8.14 8.12
C THR A 118 2.19 -9.46 7.69
N GLN A 119 2.05 -10.36 8.64
CA GLN A 119 1.45 -11.67 8.45
C GLN A 119 0.28 -11.87 9.40
N ASP A 120 -0.86 -12.30 8.84
CA ASP A 120 -2.02 -12.74 9.60
C ASP A 120 -2.39 -14.14 9.09
N ASN A 121 -2.08 -15.17 9.88
CA ASN A 121 -2.15 -16.57 9.46
C ASN A 121 -1.25 -16.81 8.23
N ASP A 122 -1.83 -17.14 7.07
CA ASP A 122 -1.12 -17.35 5.82
C ASP A 122 -1.22 -16.16 4.85
N THR A 123 -1.78 -15.05 5.33
CA THR A 123 -1.99 -13.85 4.52
C THR A 123 -0.91 -12.81 4.83
N TYR A 124 -0.31 -12.28 3.78
CA TYR A 124 0.70 -11.24 3.87
C TYR A 124 0.22 -9.96 3.22
N ARG A 125 0.56 -8.82 3.79
CA ARG A 125 0.36 -7.51 3.19
C ARG A 125 1.53 -6.58 3.52
N ILE A 126 1.70 -5.54 2.71
CA ILE A 126 2.67 -4.49 3.02
C ILE A 126 2.23 -3.78 4.30
N TYR A 127 3.17 -3.51 5.20
CA TYR A 127 2.86 -2.85 6.47
C TYR A 127 2.24 -1.46 6.25
N ASP A 128 2.87 -0.63 5.41
CA ASP A 128 2.42 0.73 5.11
C ASP A 128 1.47 0.71 3.92
N TYR A 129 0.23 1.16 4.12
CA TYR A 129 -0.80 1.16 3.07
C TYR A 129 -0.45 2.06 1.89
N PHE A 130 0.15 3.21 2.12
CA PHE A 130 0.55 4.11 1.02
C PHE A 130 1.73 3.54 0.24
N PHE A 131 2.68 2.94 0.93
CA PHE A 131 3.79 2.24 0.28
C PHE A 131 3.29 1.08 -0.59
N SER A 132 2.34 0.31 -0.07
CA SER A 132 1.68 -0.76 -0.82
C SER A 132 1.07 -0.24 -2.12
N ASP A 133 0.34 0.86 -2.03
CA ASP A 133 -0.29 1.52 -3.18
C ASP A 133 0.74 1.98 -4.20
N TRP A 134 1.80 2.63 -3.75
CA TRP A 134 2.88 3.09 -4.63
C TRP A 134 3.56 1.91 -5.34
N LEU A 135 3.87 0.84 -4.63
CA LEU A 135 4.46 -0.37 -5.22
C LEU A 135 3.56 -1.00 -6.28
N ALA A 136 2.25 -1.02 -6.03
CA ALA A 136 1.30 -1.63 -6.93
C ALA A 136 1.06 -0.80 -8.20
N THR A 137 1.13 0.53 -8.11
CA THR A 137 0.71 1.44 -9.19
C THR A 137 1.86 2.15 -9.87
N GLU A 138 2.92 2.49 -9.16
CA GLU A 138 4.02 3.33 -9.68
C GLU A 138 5.34 2.58 -9.85
N TYR A 139 5.50 1.44 -9.20
CA TYR A 139 6.69 0.60 -9.27
C TYR A 139 6.43 -0.64 -10.15
#